data_d657416117eaeab7e931bb4b152609b6
#
_entry.id   d657416117eaeab7e931bb4b152609b6
#
_cell.length_a   1.000
_cell.length_b   1.000
_cell.length_c   1.000
_cell.angle_alpha   90.00
_cell.angle_beta   90.00
_cell.angle_gamma   90.00
#
_symmetry.space_group_name_H-M   'P 1'
#
loop_
_entity.id
_entity.type
_entity.pdbx_description
1 polymer ?
#
loop_
_entity_poly.entity_id
_entity_poly.type
_entity_poly.pdbx_seq_one_letter_code
_entity_poly.pdbx_strand_id
1 'polypeptide(L)'
;MKRRDLIKTLTLLPLAGSFPIDSLFATPVAGNNVPFNMQNKPMPDLHRKAFVMDGHTHVMTRELLMGTDIGQRYTDGNVDLPRAKEGGVDAMFFSVYTPEHYYPGRFETKNTFRVVNLALDQIKKNHSQIELALNASDIQRINKKGKMAAFLDLEGPWDMDGDINLLRALHRLGLRSIQLPAHNTTNAFIDTCNDVSRWGGINDLGRKIIREMNELGMVINIAHASNDAILQSVEASKHPLIYSHGGFYGIVPHPRCITDEAAKSLAAKGGVIGIHFGSLFNNPIYWKWQQGQKKSNETKPGTVQAAPLKTIEEVDKEVLKEVPLSFRGTIPEEYWMHVDQLAKVIDYGVQLVGEDHMALGSDLDGGPELPREIKDISDYPQMTMAMQRLGYSDTRIKKILGLNWLRVIREVTGN
;
A
#
# COMPACT_ATOMS: atom_id res chain seq x y z
N MET A 1 -39.22 20.63 -38.69
CA MET A 1 -39.11 21.35 -37.40
C MET A 1 -37.79 20.94 -36.76
N LYS A 2 -36.92 21.88 -36.53
CA LYS A 2 -35.52 21.72 -36.16
C LYS A 2 -35.38 21.35 -34.67
N ARG A 3 -34.61 20.28 -34.38
CA ARG A 3 -34.11 20.00 -33.01
C ARG A 3 -33.01 21.00 -32.65
N ARG A 4 -33.39 22.10 -32.04
CA ARG A 4 -32.49 23.02 -31.32
C ARG A 4 -33.35 23.65 -30.21
N ASP A 5 -32.71 23.85 -29.04
CA ASP A 5 -33.22 24.53 -27.86
C ASP A 5 -33.80 23.60 -26.77
N LEU A 6 -32.89 22.98 -26.02
CA LEU A 6 -33.03 22.73 -24.57
C LEU A 6 -31.64 22.59 -23.91
N ILE A 7 -30.88 23.68 -23.92
CA ILE A 7 -29.80 23.87 -22.95
C ILE A 7 -30.37 24.80 -21.89
N LYS A 8 -30.95 24.23 -20.84
CA LYS A 8 -31.24 24.95 -19.62
C LYS A 8 -30.02 24.86 -18.69
N THR A 9 -29.39 25.99 -18.56
CA THR A 9 -28.53 26.53 -17.51
C THR A 9 -28.57 25.71 -16.23
N LEU A 10 -27.59 24.80 -16.06
CA LEU A 10 -27.13 24.37 -14.74
C LEU A 10 -26.11 25.41 -14.30
N THR A 11 -26.50 26.26 -13.38
CA THR A 11 -25.61 27.10 -12.59
C THR A 11 -24.70 26.21 -11.79
N LEU A 12 -23.46 26.08 -12.24
CA LEU A 12 -22.32 25.53 -11.46
C LEU A 12 -22.08 26.50 -10.29
N LEU A 13 -22.53 26.11 -9.11
CA LEU A 13 -22.02 26.68 -7.87
C LEU A 13 -20.52 26.27 -7.75
N PRO A 14 -19.60 27.23 -7.55
CA PRO A 14 -18.22 26.91 -7.29
C PRO A 14 -18.09 26.45 -5.84
N LEU A 15 -18.13 25.13 -5.60
CA LEU A 15 -17.61 24.50 -4.38
C LEU A 15 -16.14 24.10 -4.61
N ALA A 16 -15.34 25.12 -4.88
CA ALA A 16 -13.90 25.03 -4.79
C ALA A 16 -13.46 25.81 -3.54
N GLY A 17 -13.71 25.26 -2.38
CA GLY A 17 -12.93 25.58 -1.19
C GLY A 17 -11.53 25.01 -1.40
N SER A 18 -10.62 25.79 -1.99
CA SER A 18 -9.20 25.49 -1.94
C SER A 18 -8.79 25.52 -0.46
N PHE A 19 -8.65 24.35 0.14
CA PHE A 19 -8.01 24.23 1.45
C PHE A 19 -6.57 24.73 1.29
N PRO A 20 -6.10 25.70 2.09
CA PRO A 20 -4.72 26.11 2.05
C PRO A 20 -3.87 24.95 2.56
N ILE A 21 -3.26 24.19 1.64
CA ILE A 21 -2.39 23.04 1.93
C ILE A 21 -1.25 23.46 2.87
N ASP A 22 -0.73 24.68 2.72
CA ASP A 22 0.26 25.27 3.62
C ASP A 22 -0.20 25.33 5.08
N SER A 23 -1.51 25.48 5.36
CA SER A 23 -2.02 25.48 6.73
C SER A 23 -2.09 24.11 7.38
N LEU A 24 -2.14 23.03 6.61
CA LEU A 24 -2.11 21.66 7.14
C LEU A 24 -0.73 21.31 7.74
N PHE A 25 0.33 21.93 7.22
CA PHE A 25 1.71 21.66 7.60
C PHE A 25 2.44 22.85 8.24
N ALA A 26 1.86 24.06 8.24
CA ALA A 26 2.49 25.32 8.62
C ALA A 26 2.60 25.57 10.13
N THR A 27 2.04 24.76 11.01
CA THR A 27 2.24 24.86 12.44
C THR A 27 3.03 23.66 12.95
N PRO A 28 4.19 23.87 13.58
CA PRO A 28 4.64 22.88 14.56
C PRO A 28 3.47 22.75 15.52
N VAL A 29 2.86 21.57 15.62
CA VAL A 29 2.03 21.27 16.78
C VAL A 29 2.95 21.54 17.95
N ALA A 30 2.65 22.56 18.77
CA ALA A 30 3.35 22.82 20.01
C ALA A 30 3.15 21.57 20.86
N GLY A 31 3.95 20.56 20.56
CA GLY A 31 4.04 19.33 21.33
C GLY A 31 4.61 19.78 22.66
N ASN A 32 3.84 19.67 23.73
CA ASN A 32 4.42 19.49 25.02
C ASN A 32 5.53 18.46 24.83
N ASN A 33 6.78 18.84 25.04
CA ASN A 33 7.94 17.96 25.10
C ASN A 33 7.76 17.02 26.30
N VAL A 34 6.80 16.11 26.21
CA VAL A 34 6.76 14.94 27.07
C VAL A 34 7.86 14.04 26.53
N PRO A 35 8.92 13.76 27.28
CA PRO A 35 9.95 12.82 26.84
C PRO A 35 9.24 11.53 26.44
N PHE A 36 9.36 11.15 25.20
CA PHE A 36 8.73 9.96 24.66
C PHE A 36 9.43 8.73 25.27
N ASN A 37 8.93 8.27 26.43
CA ASN A 37 9.47 7.10 27.12
C ASN A 37 9.00 5.83 26.40
N MET A 38 9.91 5.19 25.68
CA MET A 38 9.65 4.06 24.79
C MET A 38 9.33 2.74 25.50
N GLN A 39 9.48 2.66 26.82
CA GLN A 39 9.38 1.39 27.55
C GLN A 39 7.98 0.98 28.02
N ASN A 40 6.99 1.91 28.01
CA ASN A 40 5.60 1.61 28.38
C ASN A 40 4.67 2.48 27.53
N LYS A 41 4.43 2.09 26.27
CA LYS A 41 3.43 2.73 25.39
C LYS A 41 2.05 2.20 25.77
N PRO A 42 1.13 2.99 26.34
CA PRO A 42 -0.21 2.52 26.61
C PRO A 42 -0.94 2.27 25.28
N MET A 43 -1.38 1.04 25.04
CA MET A 43 -2.28 0.76 23.94
C MET A 43 -3.67 1.31 24.31
N PRO A 44 -4.24 2.25 23.52
CA PRO A 44 -5.57 2.79 23.78
C PRO A 44 -6.62 1.68 23.80
N ASP A 45 -7.60 1.78 24.69
CA ASP A 45 -8.69 0.79 24.78
C ASP A 45 -9.45 0.63 23.48
N LEU A 46 -9.63 1.72 22.75
CA LEU A 46 -10.22 1.70 21.42
C LEU A 46 -9.42 0.82 20.46
N HIS A 47 -8.08 0.99 20.42
CA HIS A 47 -7.20 0.22 19.54
C HIS A 47 -7.26 -1.28 19.87
N ARG A 48 -7.16 -1.62 21.17
CA ARG A 48 -7.23 -3.00 21.65
C ARG A 48 -8.53 -3.72 21.28
N LYS A 49 -9.64 -2.97 21.16
CA LYS A 49 -10.98 -3.50 20.83
C LYS A 49 -11.32 -3.38 19.34
N ALA A 50 -10.52 -2.67 18.56
CA ALA A 50 -10.71 -2.53 17.13
C ALA A 50 -10.15 -3.75 16.39
N PHE A 51 -10.70 -4.05 15.22
CA PHE A 51 -10.05 -4.89 14.24
C PHE A 51 -9.05 -4.02 13.47
N VAL A 52 -7.77 -4.40 13.52
CA VAL A 52 -6.68 -3.66 12.89
C VAL A 52 -6.09 -4.48 11.75
N MET A 53 -6.05 -3.91 10.56
CA MET A 53 -5.51 -4.54 9.36
C MET A 53 -4.63 -3.58 8.60
N ASP A 54 -3.40 -4.01 8.29
CA ASP A 54 -2.51 -3.29 7.38
C ASP A 54 -2.73 -3.73 5.94
N GLY A 55 -2.95 -2.76 5.05
CA GLY A 55 -3.22 -2.98 3.62
C GLY A 55 -1.99 -3.29 2.77
N HIS A 56 -0.77 -3.19 3.32
CA HIS A 56 0.45 -3.46 2.57
C HIS A 56 1.69 -3.55 3.45
N THR A 57 2.37 -4.70 3.45
CA THR A 57 3.65 -4.90 4.15
C THR A 57 4.59 -5.79 3.35
N HIS A 58 5.90 -5.48 3.39
CA HIS A 58 6.96 -6.29 2.77
C HIS A 58 7.58 -7.30 3.73
N VAL A 59 6.77 -7.88 4.61
CA VAL A 59 7.23 -8.82 5.65
C VAL A 59 8.08 -9.98 5.12
N MET A 60 7.87 -10.41 3.85
CA MET A 60 8.61 -11.52 3.25
C MET A 60 9.97 -11.14 2.66
N THR A 61 10.29 -9.86 2.52
CA THR A 61 11.55 -9.42 1.88
C THR A 61 12.77 -9.86 2.70
N ARG A 62 12.76 -9.60 4.01
CA ARG A 62 13.85 -9.98 4.92
C ARG A 62 13.99 -11.50 5.02
N GLU A 63 12.88 -12.21 5.14
CA GLU A 63 12.85 -13.67 5.25
C GLU A 63 13.42 -14.34 4.00
N LEU A 64 13.09 -13.81 2.81
CA LEU A 64 13.63 -14.29 1.54
C LEU A 64 15.15 -14.11 1.45
N LEU A 65 15.62 -12.90 1.77
CA LEU A 65 17.00 -12.50 1.53
C LEU A 65 17.95 -12.97 2.62
N MET A 66 17.50 -13.03 3.87
CA MET A 66 18.33 -13.30 5.05
C MET A 66 18.02 -14.65 5.71
N GLY A 67 17.02 -15.39 5.25
CA GLY A 67 16.59 -16.66 5.83
C GLY A 67 16.06 -16.55 7.25
N THR A 68 15.50 -15.40 7.62
CA THR A 68 14.93 -15.15 8.95
C THR A 68 13.59 -15.87 9.16
N ASP A 69 12.98 -15.71 10.32
CA ASP A 69 11.72 -16.31 10.72
C ASP A 69 10.77 -15.23 11.23
N ILE A 70 9.65 -15.00 10.54
CA ILE A 70 8.67 -13.98 10.94
C ILE A 70 8.13 -14.18 12.37
N GLY A 71 8.20 -15.38 12.92
CA GLY A 71 7.77 -15.71 14.28
C GLY A 71 8.73 -15.24 15.36
N GLN A 72 9.92 -14.77 15.01
CA GLN A 72 10.92 -14.27 15.94
C GLN A 72 10.99 -12.75 15.93
N ARG A 73 11.31 -12.16 17.10
CA ARG A 73 11.54 -10.72 17.21
C ARG A 73 12.93 -10.37 16.73
N TYR A 74 13.01 -9.38 15.84
CA TYR A 74 14.28 -8.84 15.33
C TYR A 74 14.48 -7.38 15.78
N THR A 75 15.75 -6.94 15.75
CA THR A 75 16.13 -5.55 16.03
C THR A 75 16.19 -4.68 14.78
N ASP A 76 16.28 -5.31 13.62
CA ASP A 76 16.25 -4.71 12.29
C ASP A 76 14.88 -4.91 11.61
N GLY A 77 14.66 -4.25 10.49
CA GLY A 77 13.36 -4.23 9.81
C GLY A 77 12.23 -3.63 10.65
N ASN A 78 11.03 -3.67 10.11
CA ASN A 78 9.86 -3.04 10.72
C ASN A 78 8.77 -4.03 11.12
N VAL A 79 8.77 -5.28 10.59
CA VAL A 79 7.68 -6.24 10.79
C VAL A 79 8.19 -7.60 11.24
N ASP A 80 7.60 -8.13 12.30
CA ASP A 80 7.59 -9.54 12.70
C ASP A 80 6.33 -9.82 13.53
N LEU A 81 5.96 -11.09 13.72
CA LEU A 81 4.73 -11.44 14.43
C LEU A 81 4.69 -10.99 15.89
N PRO A 82 5.79 -11.07 16.68
CA PRO A 82 5.82 -10.51 18.03
C PRO A 82 5.50 -9.01 18.08
N ARG A 83 6.16 -8.20 17.21
CA ARG A 83 5.92 -6.74 17.15
C ARG A 83 4.53 -6.40 16.61
N ALA A 84 4.04 -7.14 15.61
CA ALA A 84 2.69 -6.96 15.09
C ALA A 84 1.62 -7.25 16.17
N LYS A 85 1.82 -8.28 16.98
CA LYS A 85 0.96 -8.57 18.13
C LYS A 85 0.99 -7.46 19.20
N GLU A 86 2.18 -6.92 19.48
CA GLU A 86 2.34 -5.77 20.39
C GLU A 86 1.64 -4.53 19.84
N GLY A 87 1.68 -4.33 18.51
CA GLY A 87 0.96 -3.27 17.80
C GLY A 87 -0.54 -3.48 17.69
N GLY A 88 -1.07 -4.62 18.16
CA GLY A 88 -2.50 -4.93 18.10
C GLY A 88 -3.01 -5.18 16.68
N VAL A 89 -2.15 -5.63 15.76
CA VAL A 89 -2.51 -5.90 14.38
C VAL A 89 -3.10 -7.30 14.25
N ASP A 90 -4.32 -7.41 13.70
CA ASP A 90 -5.09 -8.65 13.56
C ASP A 90 -4.91 -9.30 12.19
N ALA A 91 -4.63 -8.50 11.15
CA ALA A 91 -4.44 -9.00 9.80
C ALA A 91 -3.46 -8.12 9.01
N MET A 92 -2.81 -8.70 8.01
CA MET A 92 -1.93 -7.97 7.09
C MET A 92 -2.05 -8.50 5.67
N PHE A 93 -1.94 -7.60 4.69
CA PHE A 93 -1.58 -7.97 3.34
C PHE A 93 -0.07 -8.31 3.32
N PHE A 94 0.25 -9.53 2.99
CA PHE A 94 1.62 -10.00 2.77
C PHE A 94 1.99 -9.75 1.33
N SER A 95 2.76 -8.70 1.08
CA SER A 95 3.22 -8.38 -0.25
C SER A 95 4.25 -9.41 -0.73
N VAL A 96 3.89 -10.12 -1.80
CA VAL A 96 4.81 -10.95 -2.57
C VAL A 96 5.43 -10.03 -3.61
N TYR A 97 6.66 -9.60 -3.38
CA TYR A 97 7.33 -8.59 -4.20
C TYR A 97 8.51 -9.17 -4.96
N THR A 98 8.58 -8.87 -6.26
CA THR A 98 9.74 -9.18 -7.11
C THR A 98 10.26 -7.88 -7.72
N PRO A 99 11.42 -7.37 -7.25
CA PRO A 99 12.01 -6.16 -7.81
C PRO A 99 12.40 -6.33 -9.27
N GLU A 100 11.78 -5.60 -10.19
CA GLU A 100 11.89 -5.73 -11.64
C GLU A 100 13.34 -5.64 -12.14
N HIS A 101 14.11 -4.70 -11.62
CA HIS A 101 15.47 -4.44 -12.10
C HIS A 101 16.52 -5.45 -11.61
N TYR A 102 16.20 -6.24 -10.57
CA TYR A 102 17.08 -7.29 -10.07
C TYR A 102 16.80 -8.64 -10.72
N TYR A 103 15.55 -8.92 -11.10
CA TYR A 103 15.11 -10.19 -11.64
C TYR A 103 14.55 -10.06 -13.07
N PRO A 104 15.30 -9.45 -14.03
CA PRO A 104 14.76 -9.21 -15.37
C PRO A 104 14.59 -10.49 -16.17
N GLY A 105 13.50 -10.57 -16.91
CA GLY A 105 13.22 -11.58 -17.93
C GLY A 105 13.03 -12.97 -17.37
N ARG A 106 14.08 -13.71 -17.13
CA ARG A 106 13.95 -15.15 -16.84
C ARG A 106 13.72 -15.50 -15.37
N PHE A 107 13.85 -14.57 -14.44
CA PHE A 107 13.79 -14.85 -13.01
C PHE A 107 12.54 -14.33 -12.28
N GLU A 108 11.77 -13.44 -12.87
CA GLU A 108 10.63 -12.81 -12.20
C GLU A 108 9.61 -13.86 -11.74
N THR A 109 9.04 -14.65 -12.67
CA THR A 109 8.08 -15.70 -12.34
C THR A 109 8.65 -16.69 -11.34
N LYS A 110 9.92 -17.09 -11.53
CA LYS A 110 10.60 -18.01 -10.63
C LYS A 110 10.71 -17.42 -9.22
N ASN A 111 11.05 -16.12 -9.10
CA ASN A 111 11.15 -15.47 -7.80
C ASN A 111 9.77 -15.28 -7.16
N THR A 112 8.77 -14.90 -7.92
CA THR A 112 7.37 -14.79 -7.44
C THR A 112 6.92 -16.10 -6.79
N PHE A 113 7.14 -17.26 -7.45
CA PHE A 113 6.81 -18.56 -6.86
C PHE A 113 7.64 -18.88 -5.62
N ARG A 114 8.94 -18.49 -5.57
CA ARG A 114 9.77 -18.66 -4.38
C ARG A 114 9.22 -17.89 -3.19
N VAL A 115 8.83 -16.61 -3.39
CA VAL A 115 8.28 -15.76 -2.31
C VAL A 115 6.92 -16.27 -1.86
N VAL A 116 6.05 -16.68 -2.77
CA VAL A 116 4.76 -17.32 -2.41
C VAL A 116 4.98 -18.57 -1.57
N ASN A 117 5.88 -19.47 -2.02
CA ASN A 117 6.18 -20.69 -1.27
C ASN A 117 6.78 -20.36 0.11
N LEU A 118 7.71 -19.41 0.18
CA LEU A 118 8.29 -18.95 1.44
C LEU A 118 7.21 -18.42 2.40
N ALA A 119 6.29 -17.59 1.91
CA ALA A 119 5.19 -17.07 2.72
C ALA A 119 4.33 -18.21 3.29
N LEU A 120 3.99 -19.21 2.48
CA LEU A 120 3.24 -20.39 2.92
C LEU A 120 4.01 -21.22 3.96
N ASP A 121 5.32 -21.41 3.77
CA ASP A 121 6.18 -22.12 4.72
C ASP A 121 6.30 -21.36 6.05
N GLN A 122 6.46 -20.04 6.02
CA GLN A 122 6.51 -19.18 7.20
C GLN A 122 5.18 -19.20 7.98
N ILE A 123 4.05 -19.11 7.27
CA ILE A 123 2.71 -19.23 7.89
C ILE A 123 2.53 -20.61 8.52
N LYS A 124 2.92 -21.68 7.82
CA LYS A 124 2.84 -23.06 8.35
C LYS A 124 3.73 -23.25 9.56
N LYS A 125 4.97 -22.76 9.53
CA LYS A 125 5.93 -22.84 10.64
C LYS A 125 5.40 -22.14 11.89
N ASN A 126 4.77 -20.98 11.71
CA ASN A 126 4.24 -20.13 12.77
C ASN A 126 2.73 -20.29 13.00
N HIS A 127 2.17 -21.46 12.67
CA HIS A 127 0.71 -21.73 12.69
C HIS A 127 0.02 -21.48 14.03
N SER A 128 0.76 -21.42 15.13
CA SER A 128 0.22 -21.03 16.44
C SER A 128 -0.11 -19.54 16.55
N GLN A 129 0.52 -18.70 15.74
CA GLN A 129 0.41 -17.24 15.76
C GLN A 129 -0.34 -16.66 14.55
N ILE A 130 -0.28 -17.34 13.39
CA ILE A 130 -0.79 -16.84 12.12
C ILE A 130 -1.42 -17.96 11.29
N GLU A 131 -2.46 -17.63 10.51
CA GLU A 131 -3.04 -18.53 9.50
C GLU A 131 -3.26 -17.78 8.18
N LEU A 132 -3.22 -18.51 7.05
CA LEU A 132 -3.59 -17.96 5.75
C LEU A 132 -5.09 -17.73 5.69
N ALA A 133 -5.50 -16.55 5.25
CA ALA A 133 -6.89 -16.19 4.98
C ALA A 133 -7.14 -16.12 3.47
N LEU A 134 -8.21 -16.73 3.01
CA LEU A 134 -8.61 -16.74 1.60
C LEU A 134 -9.84 -15.86 1.34
N ASN A 135 -10.53 -15.43 2.38
CA ASN A 135 -11.70 -14.56 2.34
C ASN A 135 -11.94 -13.87 3.69
N ALA A 136 -12.97 -13.03 3.76
CA ALA A 136 -13.29 -12.29 4.98
C ALA A 136 -13.73 -13.19 6.15
N SER A 137 -14.40 -14.31 5.89
CA SER A 137 -14.80 -15.26 6.92
C SER A 137 -13.59 -15.96 7.55
N ASP A 138 -12.57 -16.27 6.75
CA ASP A 138 -11.30 -16.80 7.26
C ASP A 138 -10.62 -15.79 8.19
N ILE A 139 -10.52 -14.52 7.80
CA ILE A 139 -9.95 -13.47 8.65
C ILE A 139 -10.66 -13.46 10.02
N GLN A 140 -11.99 -13.42 10.02
CA GLN A 140 -12.77 -13.40 11.25
C GLN A 140 -12.61 -14.68 12.08
N ARG A 141 -12.56 -15.84 11.44
CA ARG A 141 -12.35 -17.14 12.10
C ARG A 141 -10.97 -17.22 12.75
N ILE A 142 -9.95 -16.73 12.06
CA ILE A 142 -8.55 -16.73 12.53
C ILE A 142 -8.42 -15.80 13.75
N ASN A 143 -8.96 -14.58 13.66
CA ASN A 143 -8.90 -13.63 14.77
C ASN A 143 -9.67 -14.10 16.01
N LYS A 144 -10.82 -14.79 15.84
CA LYS A 144 -11.53 -15.41 16.99
C LYS A 144 -10.69 -16.44 17.74
N LYS A 145 -9.66 -17.00 17.11
CA LYS A 145 -8.68 -17.90 17.74
C LYS A 145 -7.50 -17.15 18.37
N GLY A 146 -7.49 -15.82 18.33
CA GLY A 146 -6.39 -14.98 18.81
C GLY A 146 -5.15 -15.03 17.93
N LYS A 147 -5.30 -15.41 16.65
CA LYS A 147 -4.22 -15.45 15.68
C LYS A 147 -4.35 -14.32 14.67
N MET A 148 -3.24 -13.98 14.03
CA MET A 148 -3.18 -13.03 12.92
C MET A 148 -3.60 -13.71 11.61
N ALA A 149 -4.27 -12.95 10.73
CA ALA A 149 -4.60 -13.40 9.40
C ALA A 149 -3.60 -12.85 8.36
N ALA A 150 -2.97 -13.74 7.59
CA ALA A 150 -2.18 -13.36 6.43
C ALA A 150 -3.05 -13.39 5.18
N PHE A 151 -3.07 -12.29 4.42
CA PHE A 151 -3.78 -12.19 3.14
C PHE A 151 -2.75 -11.91 2.04
N LEU A 152 -2.50 -12.87 1.13
CA LEU A 152 -1.43 -12.75 0.14
C LEU A 152 -1.81 -11.78 -0.98
N ASP A 153 -0.94 -10.81 -1.23
CA ASP A 153 -1.00 -9.82 -2.31
C ASP A 153 0.27 -9.91 -3.18
N LEU A 154 0.13 -9.90 -4.48
CA LEU A 154 1.27 -9.81 -5.39
C LEU A 154 1.50 -8.35 -5.77
N GLU A 155 2.67 -7.84 -5.50
CA GLU A 155 3.11 -6.54 -5.94
C GLU A 155 4.07 -6.66 -7.14
N GLY A 156 3.73 -5.96 -8.21
CA GLY A 156 4.56 -5.90 -9.39
C GLY A 156 4.50 -7.16 -10.26
N PRO A 157 3.33 -7.54 -10.85
CA PRO A 157 3.21 -8.72 -11.71
C PRO A 157 3.80 -8.46 -13.11
N TRP A 158 4.98 -7.87 -13.16
CA TRP A 158 5.72 -7.59 -14.39
C TRP A 158 5.87 -8.84 -15.26
N ASP A 159 6.26 -9.93 -14.65
CA ASP A 159 6.56 -11.23 -15.23
C ASP A 159 5.32 -12.05 -15.64
N MET A 160 4.14 -11.61 -15.26
CA MET A 160 2.90 -12.29 -15.64
C MET A 160 2.57 -12.12 -17.12
N ASP A 161 3.09 -11.06 -17.75
CA ASP A 161 2.84 -10.70 -19.17
C ASP A 161 1.36 -10.85 -19.61
N GLY A 162 0.45 -10.84 -18.64
CA GLY A 162 -0.96 -11.07 -18.87
C GLY A 162 -1.37 -12.53 -19.05
N ASP A 163 -0.54 -13.49 -18.66
CA ASP A 163 -0.89 -14.91 -18.72
C ASP A 163 -1.94 -15.29 -17.66
N ILE A 164 -3.18 -15.45 -18.12
CA ILE A 164 -4.31 -15.84 -17.27
C ILE A 164 -4.10 -17.21 -16.60
N ASN A 165 -3.33 -18.13 -17.21
CA ASN A 165 -3.06 -19.42 -16.58
C ASN A 165 -2.13 -19.25 -15.37
N LEU A 166 -1.18 -18.35 -15.45
CA LEU A 166 -0.32 -18.00 -14.33
C LEU A 166 -1.12 -17.33 -13.19
N LEU A 167 -2.02 -16.40 -13.53
CA LEU A 167 -2.96 -15.81 -12.59
C LEU A 167 -3.78 -16.88 -11.84
N ARG A 168 -4.36 -17.83 -12.57
CA ARG A 168 -5.12 -18.95 -12.01
C ARG A 168 -4.25 -19.86 -11.12
N ALA A 169 -3.00 -20.08 -11.49
CA ALA A 169 -2.05 -20.87 -10.70
C ALA A 169 -1.75 -20.20 -9.36
N LEU A 170 -1.46 -18.91 -9.38
CA LEU A 170 -1.22 -18.11 -8.17
C LEU A 170 -2.46 -18.05 -7.25
N HIS A 171 -3.67 -17.93 -7.83
CA HIS A 171 -4.91 -18.00 -7.05
C HIS A 171 -5.06 -19.38 -6.34
N ARG A 172 -4.73 -20.49 -7.00
CA ARG A 172 -4.77 -21.84 -6.38
C ARG A 172 -3.77 -21.98 -5.23
N LEU A 173 -2.64 -21.26 -5.29
CA LEU A 173 -1.65 -21.21 -4.19
C LEU A 173 -2.09 -20.34 -3.01
N GLY A 174 -3.22 -19.64 -3.11
CA GLY A 174 -3.76 -18.85 -2.02
C GLY A 174 -3.62 -17.35 -2.19
N LEU A 175 -3.07 -16.86 -3.30
CA LEU A 175 -3.04 -15.44 -3.61
C LEU A 175 -4.48 -14.92 -3.80
N ARG A 176 -4.80 -13.79 -3.17
CA ARG A 176 -6.16 -13.24 -3.21
C ARG A 176 -6.20 -11.77 -3.62
N SER A 177 -5.05 -11.14 -3.76
CA SER A 177 -4.92 -9.78 -4.28
C SER A 177 -3.74 -9.71 -5.24
N ILE A 178 -3.87 -8.88 -6.28
CA ILE A 178 -2.77 -8.55 -7.19
C ILE A 178 -2.81 -7.06 -7.47
N GLN A 179 -1.68 -6.42 -7.28
CA GLN A 179 -1.41 -5.07 -7.74
C GLN A 179 -1.11 -5.13 -9.25
N LEU A 180 -2.03 -4.68 -10.09
CA LEU A 180 -1.95 -4.84 -11.53
C LEU A 180 -0.71 -4.20 -12.19
N PRO A 181 -0.32 -2.95 -11.87
CA PRO A 181 0.89 -2.37 -12.45
C PRO A 181 2.14 -2.95 -11.80
N ALA A 182 3.20 -3.05 -12.59
CA ALA A 182 4.53 -3.23 -12.06
C ALA A 182 5.01 -1.96 -11.35
N HIS A 183 6.12 -2.03 -10.62
CA HIS A 183 6.56 -0.96 -9.73
C HIS A 183 7.13 0.25 -10.50
N ASN A 184 8.09 0.03 -11.39
CA ASN A 184 8.81 1.10 -12.09
C ASN A 184 8.71 1.02 -13.61
N THR A 185 8.18 -0.06 -14.17
CA THR A 185 8.14 -0.31 -15.62
C THR A 185 6.72 -0.66 -16.05
N THR A 186 6.25 0.02 -17.10
CA THR A 186 4.96 -0.32 -17.72
C THR A 186 5.02 -1.74 -18.26
N ASN A 187 4.13 -2.59 -17.78
CA ASN A 187 4.06 -3.99 -18.19
C ASN A 187 3.24 -4.21 -19.48
N ALA A 188 2.95 -5.46 -19.83
CA ALA A 188 2.30 -5.80 -21.08
C ALA A 188 0.84 -5.31 -21.18
N PHE A 189 0.21 -4.84 -20.11
CA PHE A 189 -1.24 -4.62 -20.07
C PHE A 189 -1.73 -3.37 -19.33
N ILE A 190 -0.88 -2.70 -18.52
CA ILE A 190 -1.24 -1.52 -17.73
C ILE A 190 -0.04 -0.58 -17.56
N ASP A 191 -0.30 0.71 -17.57
CA ASP A 191 0.70 1.74 -17.32
C ASP A 191 0.95 1.94 -15.83
N THR A 192 2.25 1.94 -15.43
CA THR A 192 2.68 2.39 -14.11
C THR A 192 2.83 3.91 -14.05
N CYS A 193 2.79 4.47 -12.83
CA CYS A 193 2.97 5.91 -12.59
C CYS A 193 4.42 6.41 -12.77
N ASN A 194 5.40 5.51 -12.77
CA ASN A 194 6.83 5.84 -12.76
C ASN A 194 7.50 5.69 -14.14
N ASP A 195 6.78 5.27 -15.17
CA ASP A 195 7.31 5.03 -16.51
C ASP A 195 6.52 5.82 -17.56
N VAL A 196 7.05 5.82 -18.77
CA VAL A 196 6.36 6.42 -19.92
C VAL A 196 5.09 5.63 -20.22
N SER A 197 3.97 6.33 -20.39
CA SER A 197 2.71 5.71 -20.79
C SER A 197 2.87 4.99 -22.13
N ARG A 198 2.49 3.73 -22.18
CA ARG A 198 2.50 2.88 -23.35
C ARG A 198 1.10 2.63 -23.89
N TRP A 199 0.13 2.56 -23.00
CA TRP A 199 -1.23 2.14 -23.32
C TRP A 199 -2.26 3.25 -23.15
N GLY A 200 -1.88 4.41 -22.59
CA GLY A 200 -2.81 5.46 -22.18
C GLY A 200 -3.75 4.99 -21.07
N GLY A 201 -3.26 4.14 -20.19
CA GLY A 201 -3.98 3.52 -19.10
C GLY A 201 -3.90 1.98 -19.11
N ILE A 202 -4.96 1.29 -19.53
CA ILE A 202 -4.98 -0.17 -19.70
C ILE A 202 -5.35 -0.55 -21.14
N ASN A 203 -4.77 -1.64 -21.65
CA ASN A 203 -5.15 -2.19 -22.94
C ASN A 203 -6.21 -3.31 -22.83
N ASP A 204 -6.56 -3.97 -23.94
CA ASP A 204 -7.55 -5.04 -23.97
C ASP A 204 -7.14 -6.25 -23.12
N LEU A 205 -5.84 -6.53 -23.00
CA LEU A 205 -5.33 -7.59 -22.15
C LEU A 205 -5.54 -7.26 -20.67
N GLY A 206 -5.29 -6.01 -20.26
CA GLY A 206 -5.60 -5.53 -18.91
C GLY A 206 -7.08 -5.67 -18.56
N ARG A 207 -7.97 -5.33 -19.49
CA ARG A 207 -9.42 -5.56 -19.33
C ARG A 207 -9.78 -7.03 -19.18
N LYS A 208 -9.09 -7.94 -19.88
CA LYS A 208 -9.28 -9.40 -19.73
C LYS A 208 -8.83 -9.88 -18.36
N ILE A 209 -7.69 -9.42 -17.87
CA ILE A 209 -7.17 -9.76 -16.54
C ILE A 209 -8.13 -9.29 -15.45
N ILE A 210 -8.61 -8.05 -15.52
CA ILE A 210 -9.60 -7.50 -14.59
C ILE A 210 -10.86 -8.37 -14.56
N ARG A 211 -11.38 -8.80 -15.71
CA ARG A 211 -12.54 -9.70 -15.78
C ARG A 211 -12.25 -11.05 -15.12
N GLU A 212 -11.10 -11.66 -15.42
CA GLU A 212 -10.71 -12.93 -14.81
C GLU A 212 -10.56 -12.81 -13.28
N MET A 213 -9.95 -11.75 -12.78
CA MET A 213 -9.84 -11.51 -11.34
C MET A 213 -11.21 -11.33 -10.68
N ASN A 214 -12.15 -10.65 -11.34
CA ASN A 214 -13.53 -10.54 -10.86
C ASN A 214 -14.22 -11.93 -10.79
N GLU A 215 -13.98 -12.81 -11.77
CA GLU A 215 -14.57 -14.17 -11.80
C GLU A 215 -13.94 -15.09 -10.75
N LEU A 216 -12.65 -14.90 -10.46
CA LEU A 216 -11.93 -15.65 -9.42
C LEU A 216 -12.20 -15.13 -7.99
N GLY A 217 -12.87 -14.00 -7.84
CA GLY A 217 -13.03 -13.34 -6.54
C GLY A 217 -11.70 -12.84 -5.97
N MET A 218 -10.83 -12.27 -6.81
CA MET A 218 -9.56 -11.68 -6.41
C MET A 218 -9.67 -10.17 -6.30
N VAL A 219 -9.10 -9.62 -5.24
CA VAL A 219 -9.01 -8.18 -5.00
C VAL A 219 -8.05 -7.56 -6.02
N ILE A 220 -8.53 -6.56 -6.74
CA ILE A 220 -7.73 -5.79 -7.69
C ILE A 220 -7.09 -4.63 -6.95
N ASN A 221 -5.76 -4.64 -6.87
CA ASN A 221 -4.96 -3.57 -6.30
C ASN A 221 -4.42 -2.68 -7.43
N ILE A 222 -4.63 -1.37 -7.36
CA ILE A 222 -4.23 -0.39 -8.38
C ILE A 222 -3.18 0.60 -7.86
N ALA A 223 -2.54 0.31 -6.73
CA ALA A 223 -1.36 1.06 -6.29
C ALA A 223 -0.28 0.98 -7.39
N HIS A 224 0.55 2.00 -7.54
CA HIS A 224 1.51 2.19 -8.63
C HIS A 224 0.96 2.42 -10.04
N ALA A 225 -0.36 2.31 -10.29
CA ALA A 225 -0.93 2.62 -11.60
C ALA A 225 -0.83 4.11 -11.93
N SER A 226 -0.72 4.45 -13.21
CA SER A 226 -0.98 5.81 -13.66
C SER A 226 -2.43 6.20 -13.36
N ASN A 227 -2.72 7.49 -13.19
CA ASN A 227 -4.08 7.92 -12.86
C ASN A 227 -5.11 7.54 -13.96
N ASP A 228 -4.71 7.56 -15.23
CA ASP A 228 -5.55 7.07 -16.34
C ASP A 228 -5.82 5.57 -16.21
N ALA A 229 -4.80 4.78 -15.83
CA ALA A 229 -4.96 3.35 -15.58
C ALA A 229 -5.88 3.06 -14.38
N ILE A 230 -5.83 3.89 -13.32
CA ILE A 230 -6.77 3.80 -12.20
C ILE A 230 -8.21 3.99 -12.68
N LEU A 231 -8.49 5.10 -13.38
CA LEU A 231 -9.83 5.43 -13.88
C LEU A 231 -10.39 4.30 -14.77
N GLN A 232 -9.59 3.83 -15.73
CA GLN A 232 -10.00 2.76 -16.65
C GLN A 232 -10.15 1.39 -15.96
N SER A 233 -9.34 1.09 -14.94
CA SER A 233 -9.49 -0.13 -14.14
C SER A 233 -10.76 -0.12 -13.31
N VAL A 234 -11.10 1.02 -12.70
CA VAL A 234 -12.35 1.23 -11.97
C VAL A 234 -13.56 1.04 -12.88
N GLU A 235 -13.52 1.59 -14.10
CA GLU A 235 -14.56 1.41 -15.10
C GLU A 235 -14.73 -0.08 -15.49
N ALA A 236 -13.62 -0.77 -15.75
CA ALA A 236 -13.61 -2.14 -16.24
C ALA A 236 -14.02 -3.19 -15.19
N SER A 237 -13.86 -2.90 -13.90
CA SER A 237 -14.16 -3.84 -12.81
C SER A 237 -15.63 -3.87 -12.45
N LYS A 238 -16.14 -5.06 -12.11
CA LYS A 238 -17.49 -5.27 -11.53
C LYS A 238 -17.51 -5.01 -10.02
N HIS A 239 -16.38 -5.26 -9.35
CA HIS A 239 -16.23 -5.20 -7.90
C HIS A 239 -15.41 -3.98 -7.47
N PRO A 240 -15.47 -3.59 -6.20
CA PRO A 240 -14.56 -2.58 -5.65
C PRO A 240 -13.09 -2.96 -5.86
N LEU A 241 -12.26 -1.95 -6.06
CA LEU A 241 -10.81 -2.08 -6.13
C LEU A 241 -10.18 -1.47 -4.89
N ILE A 242 -8.90 -1.75 -4.68
CA ILE A 242 -8.12 -1.10 -3.63
C ILE A 242 -6.94 -0.33 -4.21
N TYR A 243 -6.60 0.77 -3.54
CA TYR A 243 -5.32 1.45 -3.67
C TYR A 243 -4.57 1.18 -2.36
N SER A 244 -3.81 0.09 -2.31
CA SER A 244 -3.34 -0.49 -1.04
C SER A 244 -2.48 0.46 -0.22
N HIS A 245 -1.64 1.29 -0.89
CA HIS A 245 -0.73 2.23 -0.25
C HIS A 245 -0.38 3.38 -1.18
N GLY A 246 -0.31 4.61 -0.66
CA GLY A 246 0.10 5.83 -1.38
C GLY A 246 -0.33 7.08 -0.66
N GLY A 247 -0.25 8.22 -1.35
CA GLY A 247 -0.67 9.54 -0.89
C GLY A 247 -1.64 10.19 -1.86
N PHE A 248 -1.99 11.44 -1.60
CA PHE A 248 -2.85 12.25 -2.47
C PHE A 248 -2.03 13.26 -3.26
N TYR A 249 -2.28 13.33 -4.57
CA TYR A 249 -1.61 14.29 -5.46
C TYR A 249 -1.87 15.74 -5.05
N GLY A 250 -3.05 16.02 -4.50
CA GLY A 250 -3.39 17.34 -3.96
C GLY A 250 -2.54 17.77 -2.75
N ILE A 251 -1.89 16.83 -2.05
CA ILE A 251 -0.96 17.12 -0.94
C ILE A 251 0.48 17.13 -1.43
N VAL A 252 0.89 16.06 -2.12
CA VAL A 252 2.23 15.92 -2.70
C VAL A 252 2.09 15.61 -4.18
N PRO A 253 2.53 16.51 -5.09
CA PRO A 253 2.39 16.32 -6.53
C PRO A 253 3.43 15.33 -7.07
N HIS A 254 3.42 14.12 -6.51
CA HIS A 254 4.25 13.01 -6.94
C HIS A 254 3.43 12.10 -7.87
N PRO A 255 3.99 11.59 -8.99
CA PRO A 255 3.26 10.70 -9.92
C PRO A 255 2.63 9.48 -9.23
N ARG A 256 3.25 8.99 -8.14
CA ARG A 256 2.80 7.86 -7.33
C ARG A 256 1.53 8.16 -6.52
N CYS A 257 1.17 9.44 -6.35
CA CYS A 257 0.01 9.86 -5.57
C CYS A 257 -1.26 9.87 -6.43
N ILE A 258 -2.36 9.39 -5.84
CA ILE A 258 -3.66 9.34 -6.52
C ILE A 258 -4.25 10.75 -6.67
N THR A 259 -4.77 11.09 -7.86
CA THR A 259 -5.47 12.36 -8.07
C THR A 259 -6.84 12.35 -7.40
N ASP A 260 -7.38 13.53 -7.11
CA ASP A 260 -8.71 13.66 -6.50
C ASP A 260 -9.83 13.04 -7.37
N GLU A 261 -9.69 13.13 -8.69
CA GLU A 261 -10.60 12.51 -9.64
C GLU A 261 -10.57 10.98 -9.54
N ALA A 262 -9.37 10.39 -9.59
CA ALA A 262 -9.19 8.95 -9.49
C ALA A 262 -9.63 8.43 -8.11
N ALA A 263 -9.34 9.16 -7.04
CA ALA A 263 -9.78 8.83 -5.68
C ALA A 263 -11.32 8.82 -5.55
N LYS A 264 -11.98 9.82 -6.09
CA LYS A 264 -13.46 9.89 -6.12
C LYS A 264 -14.07 8.78 -6.96
N SER A 265 -13.47 8.46 -8.12
CA SER A 265 -13.91 7.36 -8.97
C SER A 265 -13.80 6.00 -8.26
N LEU A 266 -12.65 5.76 -7.58
CA LEU A 266 -12.43 4.56 -6.80
C LEU A 266 -13.45 4.43 -5.65
N ALA A 267 -13.68 5.51 -4.91
CA ALA A 267 -14.64 5.55 -3.82
C ALA A 267 -16.08 5.33 -4.29
N ALA A 268 -16.48 5.93 -5.42
CA ALA A 268 -17.80 5.73 -6.01
C ALA A 268 -18.06 4.26 -6.40
N LYS A 269 -16.99 3.48 -6.68
CA LYS A 269 -17.05 2.04 -6.90
C LYS A 269 -17.08 1.21 -5.61
N GLY A 270 -17.03 1.85 -4.44
CA GLY A 270 -16.94 1.19 -3.14
C GLY A 270 -15.50 0.84 -2.70
N GLY A 271 -14.51 1.31 -3.44
CA GLY A 271 -13.09 1.01 -3.17
C GLY A 271 -12.54 1.65 -1.90
N VAL A 272 -11.28 1.31 -1.57
CA VAL A 272 -10.57 1.78 -0.37
C VAL A 272 -9.17 2.26 -0.74
N ILE A 273 -8.76 3.37 -0.13
CA ILE A 273 -7.45 4.00 -0.27
C ILE A 273 -6.68 3.80 1.04
N GLY A 274 -5.58 3.06 0.98
CA GLY A 274 -4.61 2.90 2.05
C GLY A 274 -3.60 4.03 2.04
N ILE A 275 -3.38 4.65 3.19
CA ILE A 275 -2.37 5.69 3.34
C ILE A 275 -1.02 5.06 3.68
N HIS A 276 -0.04 5.32 2.80
CA HIS A 276 1.36 4.97 2.99
C HIS A 276 1.98 5.77 4.15
N PHE A 277 2.86 5.15 4.93
CA PHE A 277 3.44 5.84 6.09
C PHE A 277 4.64 6.74 5.76
N GLY A 278 5.20 6.62 4.56
CA GLY A 278 6.40 7.36 4.17
C GLY A 278 6.19 8.85 3.90
N SER A 279 7.18 9.62 4.27
CA SER A 279 7.23 11.08 4.09
C SER A 279 7.23 11.48 2.61
N LEU A 280 7.79 10.66 1.71
CA LEU A 280 7.93 10.97 0.28
C LEU A 280 6.59 11.28 -0.39
N PHE A 281 5.52 10.60 0.01
CA PHE A 281 4.18 10.72 -0.59
C PHE A 281 3.21 11.56 0.24
N ASN A 282 3.59 11.91 1.48
CA ASN A 282 2.66 12.51 2.44
C ASN A 282 3.19 13.80 3.09
N ASN A 283 4.47 14.17 2.86
CA ASN A 283 5.06 15.38 3.42
C ASN A 283 5.50 16.34 2.29
N PRO A 284 4.75 17.42 2.03
CA PRO A 284 5.08 18.37 0.98
C PRO A 284 6.39 19.13 1.25
N ILE A 285 6.80 19.28 2.51
CA ILE A 285 8.05 19.93 2.89
C ILE A 285 9.23 19.03 2.49
N TYR A 286 9.16 17.75 2.82
CA TYR A 286 10.15 16.76 2.40
C TYR A 286 10.22 16.61 0.87
N TRP A 287 9.10 16.53 0.19
CA TRP A 287 9.03 16.49 -1.26
C TRP A 287 9.75 17.68 -1.91
N LYS A 288 9.47 18.89 -1.43
CA LYS A 288 10.11 20.10 -1.94
C LYS A 288 11.63 20.10 -1.72
N TRP A 289 12.09 19.65 -0.56
CA TRP A 289 13.52 19.49 -0.27
C TRP A 289 14.16 18.48 -1.24
N GLN A 290 13.54 17.30 -1.42
CA GLN A 290 14.06 16.25 -2.32
C GLN A 290 14.17 16.71 -3.77
N GLN A 291 13.20 17.50 -4.27
CA GLN A 291 13.28 18.08 -5.61
C GLN A 291 14.47 19.04 -5.75
N GLY A 292 14.86 19.74 -4.69
CA GLY A 292 16.06 20.57 -4.66
C GLY A 292 17.36 19.74 -4.78
N GLN A 293 17.39 18.53 -4.20
CA GLN A 293 18.56 17.64 -4.26
C GLN A 293 18.73 16.97 -5.62
N LYS A 294 17.63 16.60 -6.31
CA LYS A 294 17.68 15.93 -7.63
C LYS A 294 18.36 16.75 -8.72
N LYS A 295 18.37 18.08 -8.62
CA LYS A 295 19.07 18.96 -9.58
C LYS A 295 20.61 18.82 -9.55
N SER A 296 21.17 18.16 -8.54
CA SER A 296 22.61 17.91 -8.41
C SER A 296 23.09 16.54 -8.89
N ASN A 297 22.18 15.59 -9.16
CA ASN A 297 22.51 14.19 -9.41
C ASN A 297 21.75 13.59 -10.60
N GLU A 298 21.70 14.25 -11.76
CA GLU A 298 21.20 13.61 -12.99
C GLU A 298 22.16 12.51 -13.46
N THR A 299 21.95 11.28 -13.00
CA THR A 299 22.49 10.08 -13.65
C THR A 299 21.67 9.82 -14.93
N LYS A 300 22.31 9.93 -16.08
CA LYS A 300 21.72 9.53 -17.37
C LYS A 300 21.27 8.07 -17.30
N PRO A 301 20.10 7.70 -17.88
CA PRO A 301 19.74 6.31 -18.05
C PRO A 301 20.87 5.56 -18.76
N GLY A 302 21.51 4.62 -18.08
CA GLY A 302 22.51 3.76 -18.71
C GLY A 302 21.83 2.84 -19.71
N THR A 303 22.40 2.71 -20.92
CA THR A 303 22.06 1.62 -21.83
C THR A 303 22.25 0.29 -21.10
N VAL A 304 21.18 -0.48 -20.98
CA VAL A 304 21.22 -1.84 -20.41
C VAL A 304 22.08 -2.70 -21.35
N GLN A 305 23.36 -2.87 -21.02
CA GLN A 305 24.15 -3.93 -21.63
C GLN A 305 23.65 -5.27 -21.09
N ALA A 306 23.52 -6.27 -21.97
CA ALA A 306 23.17 -7.62 -21.58
C ALA A 306 24.17 -8.08 -20.50
N ALA A 307 23.71 -8.14 -19.25
CA ALA A 307 24.52 -8.59 -18.13
C ALA A 307 24.87 -10.08 -18.28
N PRO A 308 26.03 -10.54 -17.80
CA PRO A 308 26.36 -11.95 -17.79
C PRO A 308 25.26 -12.75 -17.07
N LEU A 309 24.99 -13.98 -17.56
CA LEU A 309 23.97 -14.86 -16.98
C LEU A 309 24.36 -15.21 -15.53
N LYS A 310 23.73 -14.52 -14.56
CA LYS A 310 23.86 -14.79 -13.13
C LYS A 310 22.94 -15.93 -12.70
N THR A 311 23.27 -16.60 -11.61
CA THR A 311 22.33 -17.48 -10.90
C THR A 311 21.39 -16.63 -10.06
N ILE A 312 20.23 -17.19 -9.65
CA ILE A 312 19.29 -16.47 -8.79
C ILE A 312 19.90 -16.15 -7.42
N GLU A 313 20.80 -16.99 -6.92
CA GLU A 313 21.52 -16.79 -5.67
C GLU A 313 22.54 -15.64 -5.75
N GLU A 314 23.12 -15.40 -6.92
CA GLU A 314 23.99 -14.23 -7.17
C GLU A 314 23.17 -12.94 -7.20
N VAL A 315 21.98 -12.97 -7.80
CA VAL A 315 21.05 -11.85 -7.80
C VAL A 315 20.57 -11.54 -6.37
N ASP A 316 20.18 -12.55 -5.59
CA ASP A 316 19.76 -12.37 -4.19
C ASP A 316 20.84 -11.65 -3.37
N LYS A 317 22.12 -11.98 -3.57
CA LYS A 317 23.24 -11.31 -2.90
C LYS A 317 23.41 -9.84 -3.30
N GLU A 318 23.04 -9.48 -4.52
CA GLU A 318 23.07 -8.08 -4.97
C GLU A 318 21.90 -7.31 -4.35
N VAL A 319 20.71 -7.88 -4.38
CA VAL A 319 19.50 -7.29 -3.75
C VAL A 319 19.77 -6.99 -2.27
N LEU A 320 20.36 -7.94 -1.52
CA LEU A 320 20.74 -7.74 -0.12
C LEU A 320 21.68 -6.55 0.14
N LYS A 321 22.51 -6.18 -0.83
CA LYS A 321 23.44 -5.05 -0.67
C LYS A 321 22.76 -3.71 -0.89
N GLU A 322 21.71 -3.68 -1.71
CA GLU A 322 21.12 -2.45 -2.23
C GLU A 322 19.75 -2.13 -1.61
N VAL A 323 19.00 -3.13 -1.12
CA VAL A 323 17.71 -2.93 -0.47
C VAL A 323 17.92 -2.62 1.01
N PRO A 324 17.83 -1.37 1.43
CA PRO A 324 17.90 -1.05 2.85
C PRO A 324 16.61 -1.51 3.54
N LEU A 325 16.74 -2.29 4.60
CA LEU A 325 15.61 -2.70 5.46
C LEU A 325 15.06 -1.53 6.30
N SER A 326 15.75 -0.38 6.31
CA SER A 326 15.32 0.84 6.97
C SER A 326 16.00 2.06 6.34
N PHE A 327 15.21 3.05 5.95
CA PHE A 327 15.68 4.35 5.43
C PHE A 327 15.89 5.41 6.53
N ARG A 328 15.67 5.06 7.80
CA ARG A 328 15.94 5.98 8.91
C ARG A 328 17.41 6.38 8.93
N GLY A 329 17.68 7.68 8.84
CA GLY A 329 19.02 8.26 8.85
C GLY A 329 19.51 8.81 7.51
N THR A 330 18.80 8.55 6.41
CA THR A 330 19.12 9.15 5.10
C THR A 330 18.52 10.54 4.91
N ILE A 331 17.54 10.91 5.73
CA ILE A 331 16.81 12.19 5.67
C ILE A 331 17.18 13.05 6.86
N PRO A 332 17.47 14.35 6.67
CA PRO A 332 17.66 15.28 7.79
C PRO A 332 16.42 15.32 8.69
N GLU A 333 16.67 15.39 10.00
CA GLU A 333 15.62 15.22 11.01
C GLU A 333 14.51 16.26 10.92
N GLU A 334 14.80 17.45 10.45
CA GLU A 334 13.84 18.53 10.24
C GLU A 334 12.76 18.21 9.22
N TYR A 335 13.00 17.23 8.32
CA TYR A 335 12.04 16.78 7.31
C TYR A 335 11.24 15.54 7.72
N TRP A 336 11.51 14.98 8.90
CA TRP A 336 10.74 13.84 9.38
C TRP A 336 9.30 14.25 9.69
N MET A 337 8.36 13.52 9.10
CA MET A 337 6.94 13.73 9.37
C MET A 337 6.57 13.27 10.79
N HIS A 338 5.61 13.94 11.41
CA HIS A 338 4.97 13.50 12.64
C HIS A 338 3.70 12.68 12.34
N VAL A 339 3.36 11.75 13.22
CA VAL A 339 2.14 10.93 13.08
C VAL A 339 0.86 11.78 12.99
N ASP A 340 0.82 12.94 13.64
CA ASP A 340 -0.31 13.87 13.53
C ASP A 340 -0.43 14.52 12.14
N GLN A 341 0.68 14.70 11.45
CA GLN A 341 0.66 15.15 10.05
C GLN A 341 0.13 14.04 9.14
N LEU A 342 0.52 12.78 9.38
CA LEU A 342 -0.03 11.64 8.63
C LEU A 342 -1.53 11.48 8.88
N ALA A 343 -2.00 11.70 10.11
CA ALA A 343 -3.43 11.72 10.42
C ALA A 343 -4.18 12.83 9.66
N LYS A 344 -3.57 14.00 9.42
CA LYS A 344 -4.15 15.06 8.57
C LYS A 344 -4.24 14.66 7.10
N VAL A 345 -3.29 13.85 6.60
CA VAL A 345 -3.40 13.26 5.25
C VAL A 345 -4.62 12.34 5.15
N ILE A 346 -4.86 11.54 6.19
CA ILE A 346 -6.08 10.71 6.29
C ILE A 346 -7.31 11.61 6.30
N ASP A 347 -7.28 12.71 7.06
CA ASP A 347 -8.41 13.66 7.14
C ASP A 347 -8.72 14.31 5.79
N TYR A 348 -7.70 14.67 5.01
CA TYR A 348 -7.88 15.12 3.63
C TYR A 348 -8.65 14.08 2.81
N GLY A 349 -8.25 12.80 2.88
CA GLY A 349 -8.94 11.72 2.21
C GLY A 349 -10.38 11.53 2.69
N VAL A 350 -10.62 11.59 4.02
CA VAL A 350 -11.98 11.50 4.59
C VAL A 350 -12.87 12.63 4.08
N GLN A 351 -12.35 13.84 3.97
CA GLN A 351 -13.11 14.97 3.41
C GLN A 351 -13.36 14.83 1.92
N LEU A 352 -12.43 14.22 1.18
CA LEU A 352 -12.51 14.06 -0.27
C LEU A 352 -13.47 12.94 -0.70
N VAL A 353 -13.39 11.78 -0.05
CA VAL A 353 -14.05 10.52 -0.45
C VAL A 353 -14.92 9.89 0.64
N GLY A 354 -14.86 10.37 1.87
CA GLY A 354 -15.61 9.83 3.00
C GLY A 354 -14.84 8.76 3.81
N GLU A 355 -15.28 8.57 5.05
CA GLU A 355 -14.61 7.68 6.03
C GLU A 355 -14.66 6.19 5.67
N ASP A 356 -15.60 5.78 4.80
CA ASP A 356 -15.77 4.38 4.37
C ASP A 356 -14.74 3.95 3.32
N HIS A 357 -13.95 4.90 2.80
CA HIS A 357 -13.01 4.70 1.70
C HIS A 357 -11.55 4.91 2.11
N MET A 358 -11.28 5.13 3.39
CA MET A 358 -9.92 5.36 3.91
C MET A 358 -9.45 4.20 4.78
N ALA A 359 -8.15 3.87 4.68
CA ALA A 359 -7.50 2.85 5.50
C ALA A 359 -6.00 3.09 5.66
N LEU A 360 -5.30 2.19 6.35
CA LEU A 360 -3.85 2.20 6.52
C LEU A 360 -3.21 1.16 5.60
N GLY A 361 -2.14 1.53 4.91
CA GLY A 361 -1.32 0.65 4.08
C GLY A 361 0.13 1.08 4.23
N SER A 362 0.78 0.60 5.29
CA SER A 362 1.98 1.20 5.85
C SER A 362 3.21 1.17 4.97
N ASP A 363 3.33 0.13 4.16
CA ASP A 363 4.53 -0.22 3.38
C ASP A 363 5.75 -0.54 4.26
N LEU A 364 5.51 -1.04 5.49
CA LEU A 364 6.58 -1.45 6.39
C LEU A 364 7.42 -2.57 5.76
N ASP A 365 8.73 -2.50 5.98
CA ASP A 365 9.78 -3.29 5.32
C ASP A 365 9.91 -3.06 3.80
N GLY A 366 9.09 -2.17 3.18
CA GLY A 366 9.27 -1.67 1.81
C GLY A 366 10.17 -0.45 1.71
N GLY A 367 10.69 0.04 2.84
CA GLY A 367 11.64 1.15 2.93
C GLY A 367 11.04 2.54 3.07
N PRO A 368 9.86 2.74 3.71
CA PRO A 368 9.32 4.08 3.90
C PRO A 368 10.10 4.90 4.92
N GLU A 369 10.18 6.20 4.71
CA GLU A 369 10.64 7.16 5.71
C GLU A 369 9.52 7.42 6.71
N LEU A 370 9.49 6.61 7.76
CA LEU A 370 8.41 6.57 8.74
C LEU A 370 8.28 7.85 9.57
N PRO A 371 7.07 8.19 10.05
CA PRO A 371 6.88 9.26 11.04
C PRO A 371 7.75 9.04 12.29
N ARG A 372 8.09 10.16 12.97
CA ARG A 372 8.99 10.14 14.14
C ARG A 372 8.56 9.15 15.22
N GLU A 373 7.26 9.07 15.47
CA GLU A 373 6.65 8.27 16.52
C GLU A 373 6.44 6.80 16.14
N ILE A 374 6.66 6.44 14.87
CA ILE A 374 6.51 5.07 14.35
C ILE A 374 7.89 4.55 13.96
N LYS A 375 8.36 3.52 14.66
CA LYS A 375 9.63 2.83 14.35
C LYS A 375 9.38 1.51 13.62
N ASP A 376 8.34 0.83 14.01
CA ASP A 376 7.95 -0.47 13.48
C ASP A 376 6.45 -0.71 13.74
N ILE A 377 5.97 -1.88 13.36
CA ILE A 377 4.56 -2.25 13.45
C ILE A 377 4.01 -2.25 14.89
N SER A 378 4.86 -2.33 15.93
CA SER A 378 4.41 -2.22 17.33
C SER A 378 3.91 -0.83 17.69
N ASP A 379 4.20 0.17 16.86
CA ASP A 379 3.77 1.56 17.03
C ASP A 379 2.43 1.91 16.36
N TYR A 380 1.72 0.93 15.78
CA TYR A 380 0.41 1.15 15.18
C TYR A 380 -0.61 1.89 16.07
N PRO A 381 -0.63 1.69 17.41
CA PRO A 381 -1.47 2.48 18.31
C PRO A 381 -1.30 4.00 18.22
N GLN A 382 -0.13 4.49 17.74
CA GLN A 382 0.10 5.92 17.53
C GLN A 382 -0.87 6.52 16.51
N MET A 383 -1.23 5.75 15.45
CA MET A 383 -2.22 6.18 14.46
C MET A 383 -3.61 6.37 15.10
N THR A 384 -4.01 5.43 15.97
CA THR A 384 -5.27 5.57 16.73
C THR A 384 -5.28 6.82 17.58
N MET A 385 -4.19 7.07 18.33
CA MET A 385 -4.09 8.25 19.17
C MET A 385 -4.07 9.56 18.33
N ALA A 386 -3.43 9.57 17.18
CA ALA A 386 -3.43 10.72 16.28
C ALA A 386 -4.83 11.02 15.73
N MET A 387 -5.58 9.99 15.32
CA MET A 387 -6.97 10.15 14.88
C MET A 387 -7.90 10.59 16.02
N GLN A 388 -7.66 10.14 17.26
CA GLN A 388 -8.38 10.64 18.45
C GLN A 388 -8.08 12.12 18.71
N ARG A 389 -6.82 12.58 18.57
CA ARG A 389 -6.46 14.00 18.68
C ARG A 389 -7.12 14.86 17.61
N LEU A 390 -7.41 14.32 16.43
CA LEU A 390 -8.24 14.99 15.41
C LEU A 390 -9.73 15.05 15.75
N GLY A 391 -10.17 14.43 16.85
CA GLY A 391 -11.57 14.40 17.26
C GLY A 391 -12.43 13.39 16.50
N TYR A 392 -11.82 12.39 15.88
CA TYR A 392 -12.56 11.33 15.18
C TYR A 392 -13.37 10.47 16.17
N SER A 393 -14.57 10.09 15.75
CA SER A 393 -15.39 9.15 16.50
C SER A 393 -14.75 7.74 16.51
N ASP A 394 -15.04 6.95 17.53
CA ASP A 394 -14.60 5.54 17.64
C ASP A 394 -15.01 4.72 16.41
N THR A 395 -16.20 4.98 15.86
CA THR A 395 -16.70 4.29 14.67
C THR A 395 -15.83 4.61 13.46
N ARG A 396 -15.51 5.90 13.23
CA ARG A 396 -14.64 6.32 12.12
C ARG A 396 -13.25 5.70 12.25
N ILE A 397 -12.66 5.74 13.44
CA ILE A 397 -11.33 5.16 13.68
C ILE A 397 -11.34 3.66 13.38
N LYS A 398 -12.33 2.90 13.85
CA LYS A 398 -12.44 1.46 13.56
C LYS A 398 -12.57 1.14 12.07
N LYS A 399 -13.30 1.97 11.31
CA LYS A 399 -13.40 1.83 9.86
C LYS A 399 -12.02 1.94 9.21
N ILE A 400 -11.27 3.00 9.54
CA ILE A 400 -9.95 3.29 8.98
C ILE A 400 -8.91 2.26 9.42
N LEU A 401 -8.96 1.79 10.66
CA LEU A 401 -8.02 0.80 11.18
C LEU A 401 -8.11 -0.57 10.48
N GLY A 402 -9.29 -0.95 9.95
CA GLY A 402 -9.36 -2.27 9.31
C GLY A 402 -10.73 -2.66 8.74
N LEU A 403 -11.84 -2.12 9.26
CA LEU A 403 -13.18 -2.55 8.82
C LEU A 403 -13.43 -2.24 7.33
N ASN A 404 -12.85 -1.18 6.78
CA ASN A 404 -12.95 -0.85 5.36
C ASN A 404 -12.24 -1.89 4.48
N TRP A 405 -11.05 -2.37 4.89
CA TRP A 405 -10.39 -3.50 4.23
C TRP A 405 -11.25 -4.75 4.26
N LEU A 406 -11.75 -5.10 5.44
CA LEU A 406 -12.59 -6.30 5.63
C LEU A 406 -13.87 -6.25 4.79
N ARG A 407 -14.48 -5.05 4.63
CA ARG A 407 -15.64 -4.83 3.77
C ARG A 407 -15.32 -5.15 2.31
N VAL A 408 -14.26 -4.57 1.75
CA VAL A 408 -13.88 -4.80 0.35
C VAL A 408 -13.50 -6.27 0.12
N ILE A 409 -12.71 -6.87 1.01
CA ILE A 409 -12.36 -8.30 0.90
C ILE A 409 -13.64 -9.14 0.86
N ARG A 410 -14.61 -8.89 1.76
CA ARG A 410 -15.88 -9.63 1.78
C ARG A 410 -16.67 -9.47 0.49
N GLU A 411 -16.74 -8.26 -0.04
CA GLU A 411 -17.50 -7.94 -1.25
C GLU A 411 -16.89 -8.60 -2.50
N VAL A 412 -15.57 -8.74 -2.54
CA VAL A 412 -14.84 -9.31 -3.67
C VAL A 412 -14.71 -10.82 -3.57
N THR A 413 -14.29 -11.35 -2.41
CA THR A 413 -13.96 -12.77 -2.26
C THR A 413 -15.16 -13.64 -1.85
N GLY A 414 -16.29 -12.99 -1.53
CA GLY A 414 -17.42 -13.68 -0.91
C GLY A 414 -17.20 -13.99 0.58
N ASN A 415 -18.17 -14.68 1.18
CA ASN A 415 -18.11 -15.13 2.58
C ASN A 415 -17.44 -16.48 2.71
#